data_ed9f201202b14efe45decb0522811f21
#
_entry.id   ed9f201202b14efe45decb0522811f21
#
_cell.length_a   1.000
_cell.length_b   1.000
_cell.length_c   1.000
_cell.angle_alpha   90.00
_cell.angle_beta   90.00
_cell.angle_gamma   90.00
#
_symmetry.space_group_name_H-M   'P 1'
#
loop_
_entity.id
_entity.type
_entity.pdbx_description
1 polymer ?
#
loop_
_entity_poly.entity_id
_entity_poly.type
_entity_poly.pdbx_seq_one_letter_code
_entity_poly.pdbx_strand_id
1 'polypeptide(L)'
;MVRVRAVLKAVWRAVRRGQGSFASIGTNNFFLFTAILFQRQGGFLYLIIALLMLFPLSADPLRKIPKERLVLWPLDKREWWILRILSPWLNPIMWALAALTVWAVRHAVTWQLLGTVAGLFALGFVLSDVGGGAWDGLARWVPGRGLVKKNLRQMISTLDFWCALVLSIATTIYRIADQSAPPEAFLLMSLLVMLALSSYAQCLFGLDGEGGLTRYGLLPLRGWQILLAKDIAFLIVAVALTLAINPLAGLAAALIVLAVGHEPSVKHIRPQVRWRFSSGAPLGNGVVQVFGMSIAANGVARSSVLLLIPCVAVYAISLWWFGRRMELK
;
A
#
# COMPACT_ATOMS: atom_id res chain seq x y z
N MET A 1 27.27 -1.26 22.76
CA MET A 1 27.71 -0.88 21.38
C MET A 1 28.19 -2.07 20.57
N VAL A 2 29.01 -3.00 21.08
CA VAL A 2 29.47 -4.18 20.34
C VAL A 2 28.31 -5.08 19.90
N ARG A 3 27.32 -5.32 20.78
CA ARG A 3 26.11 -6.11 20.49
C ARG A 3 25.28 -5.52 19.36
N VAL A 4 25.01 -4.21 19.41
CA VAL A 4 24.26 -3.49 18.36
C VAL A 4 24.95 -3.63 17.01
N ARG A 5 26.28 -3.46 16.94
CA ARG A 5 27.06 -3.62 15.72
C ARG A 5 26.98 -5.06 15.16
N ALA A 6 27.02 -6.06 16.02
CA ALA A 6 26.87 -7.47 15.60
C ALA A 6 25.48 -7.74 14.99
N VAL A 7 24.43 -7.23 15.63
CA VAL A 7 23.05 -7.36 15.15
C VAL A 7 22.86 -6.63 13.81
N LEU A 8 23.33 -5.37 13.71
CA LEU A 8 23.26 -4.60 12.44
C LEU A 8 24.00 -5.32 11.30
N LYS A 9 25.15 -5.92 11.58
CA LYS A 9 25.89 -6.72 10.61
C LYS A 9 25.13 -7.97 10.17
N ALA A 10 24.46 -8.66 11.09
CA ALA A 10 23.62 -9.82 10.79
C ALA A 10 22.40 -9.43 9.96
N VAL A 11 21.71 -8.34 10.33
CA VAL A 11 20.58 -7.78 9.59
C VAL A 11 21.00 -7.32 8.20
N TRP A 12 22.14 -6.63 8.08
CA TRP A 12 22.70 -6.26 6.78
C TRP A 12 22.96 -7.45 5.87
N ARG A 13 23.56 -8.51 6.39
CA ARG A 13 23.77 -9.75 5.63
C ARG A 13 22.45 -10.38 5.18
N ALA A 14 21.43 -10.36 6.03
CA ALA A 14 20.10 -10.86 5.70
C ALA A 14 19.45 -10.00 4.58
N VAL A 15 19.55 -8.67 4.67
CA VAL A 15 19.10 -7.74 3.63
C VAL A 15 19.79 -8.02 2.30
N ARG A 16 21.12 -8.15 2.33
CA ARG A 16 21.93 -8.39 1.12
C ARG A 16 21.61 -9.73 0.45
N ARG A 17 21.31 -10.78 1.22
CA ARG A 17 20.84 -12.06 0.68
C ARG A 17 19.43 -11.99 0.11
N GLY A 18 18.56 -11.17 0.72
CA GLY A 18 17.19 -10.97 0.26
C GLY A 18 17.06 -10.04 -0.94
N GLN A 19 18.10 -9.27 -1.29
CA GLN A 19 18.12 -8.36 -2.45
C GLN A 19 18.15 -9.09 -3.80
N GLY A 20 18.37 -10.40 -3.83
CA GLY A 20 18.26 -11.20 -5.05
C GLY A 20 16.86 -11.28 -5.65
N SER A 21 15.83 -10.87 -4.92
CA SER A 21 14.49 -10.68 -5.47
C SER A 21 14.19 -9.19 -5.66
N PHE A 22 14.57 -8.64 -6.82
CA PHE A 22 14.08 -7.35 -7.33
C PHE A 22 12.54 -7.23 -7.29
N ALA A 23 11.84 -8.32 -7.09
CA ALA A 23 10.39 -8.39 -6.95
C ALA A 23 9.84 -7.61 -5.74
N SER A 24 10.61 -7.42 -4.66
CA SER A 24 10.18 -6.60 -3.50
C SER A 24 10.29 -5.09 -3.76
N ILE A 25 10.98 -4.70 -4.82
CA ILE A 25 11.21 -3.31 -5.21
C ILE A 25 10.06 -2.79 -6.09
N GLY A 26 9.27 -3.69 -6.70
CA GLY A 26 8.34 -3.34 -7.77
C GLY A 26 7.33 -2.24 -7.41
N THR A 27 6.66 -2.33 -6.28
CA THR A 27 5.64 -1.36 -5.88
C THR A 27 6.28 -0.04 -5.39
N ASN A 28 7.37 -0.12 -4.66
CA ASN A 28 8.10 1.05 -4.16
C ASN A 28 8.71 1.87 -5.30
N ASN A 29 9.23 1.21 -6.33
CA ASN A 29 9.77 1.89 -7.52
C ASN A 29 8.68 2.60 -8.32
N PHE A 30 7.48 2.08 -8.32
CA PHE A 30 6.37 2.70 -9.04
C PHE A 30 5.97 4.04 -8.40
N PHE A 31 5.90 4.15 -7.08
CA PHE A 31 5.71 5.42 -6.39
C PHE A 31 6.85 6.42 -6.70
N LEU A 32 8.08 5.94 -6.78
CA LEU A 32 9.24 6.74 -7.19
C LEU A 32 9.09 7.29 -8.61
N PHE A 33 8.70 6.45 -9.56
CA PHE A 33 8.44 6.87 -10.95
C PHE A 33 7.29 7.86 -11.04
N THR A 34 6.22 7.61 -10.30
CA THR A 34 5.06 8.52 -10.25
C THR A 34 5.47 9.88 -9.67
N ALA A 35 6.26 9.90 -8.60
CA ALA A 35 6.78 11.14 -8.01
C ALA A 35 7.64 11.94 -9.01
N ILE A 36 8.47 11.29 -9.81
CA ILE A 36 9.30 11.92 -10.84
C ILE A 36 8.43 12.50 -11.96
N LEU A 37 7.43 11.77 -12.43
CA LEU A 37 6.53 12.20 -13.51
C LEU A 37 5.66 13.43 -13.14
N PHE A 38 5.33 13.58 -11.85
CA PHE A 38 4.47 14.66 -11.37
C PHE A 38 5.22 15.88 -10.82
N GLN A 39 6.51 15.98 -11.06
CA GLN A 39 7.39 17.04 -10.58
C GLN A 39 6.98 18.48 -10.95
N ARG A 40 6.10 18.66 -11.92
CA ARG A 40 5.66 19.99 -12.39
C ARG A 40 4.56 20.64 -11.52
N GLN A 41 4.00 19.95 -10.54
CA GLN A 41 2.90 20.47 -9.70
C GLN A 41 3.36 20.59 -8.24
N GLY A 42 3.88 21.76 -7.86
CA GLY A 42 4.62 22.03 -6.63
C GLY A 42 4.04 21.50 -5.31
N GLY A 43 2.78 21.81 -4.93
CA GLY A 43 2.20 21.36 -3.65
C GLY A 43 2.01 19.83 -3.55
N PHE A 44 1.82 19.18 -4.67
CA PHE A 44 1.65 17.74 -4.77
C PHE A 44 2.96 16.97 -4.55
N LEU A 45 4.09 17.57 -4.89
CA LEU A 45 5.41 17.03 -4.62
C LEU A 45 5.64 16.82 -3.12
N TYR A 46 5.21 17.76 -2.28
CA TYR A 46 5.35 17.66 -0.82
C TYR A 46 4.54 16.49 -0.24
N LEU A 47 3.34 16.26 -0.76
CA LEU A 47 2.51 15.13 -0.34
C LEU A 47 3.16 13.79 -0.73
N ILE A 48 3.72 13.70 -1.94
CA ILE A 48 4.43 12.49 -2.40
C ILE A 48 5.70 12.27 -1.59
N ILE A 49 6.46 13.32 -1.29
CA ILE A 49 7.64 13.22 -0.43
C ILE A 49 7.24 12.76 0.97
N ALA A 50 6.14 13.30 1.53
CA ALA A 50 5.62 12.86 2.82
C ALA A 50 5.26 11.36 2.84
N LEU A 51 4.59 10.90 1.79
CA LEU A 51 4.27 9.48 1.61
C LEU A 51 5.51 8.61 1.43
N LEU A 52 6.47 9.04 0.63
CA LEU A 52 7.74 8.36 0.44
C LEU A 52 8.54 8.29 1.75
N MET A 53 8.43 9.29 2.62
CA MET A 53 9.04 9.29 3.96
C MET A 53 8.38 8.31 4.92
N LEU A 54 7.06 8.07 4.82
CA LEU A 54 6.36 7.03 5.58
C LEU A 54 6.71 5.61 5.08
N PHE A 55 7.05 5.48 3.81
CA PHE A 55 7.40 4.21 3.15
C PHE A 55 8.63 3.51 3.74
N PRO A 56 9.74 4.23 4.01
CA PRO A 56 10.97 3.60 4.49
C PRO A 56 10.82 2.88 5.82
N LEU A 57 9.93 3.38 6.68
CA LEU A 57 9.69 2.79 7.99
C LEU A 57 9.01 1.42 7.90
N SER A 58 8.25 1.18 6.81
CA SER A 58 7.68 -0.13 6.51
C SER A 58 8.72 -1.11 5.97
N ALA A 59 9.77 -0.61 5.34
CA ALA A 59 10.85 -1.40 4.77
C ALA A 59 11.95 -1.75 5.79
N ASP A 60 11.79 -1.38 7.07
CA ASP A 60 12.72 -1.70 8.15
C ASP A 60 12.95 -3.21 8.24
N PRO A 61 14.20 -3.68 8.02
CA PRO A 61 14.51 -5.11 8.04
C PRO A 61 14.28 -5.77 9.40
N LEU A 62 14.34 -5.03 10.51
CA LEU A 62 14.02 -5.58 11.84
C LEU A 62 12.55 -6.03 11.96
N ARG A 63 11.65 -5.40 11.24
CA ARG A 63 10.23 -5.76 11.23
C ARG A 63 9.93 -7.06 10.50
N LYS A 64 10.88 -7.56 9.70
CA LYS A 64 10.79 -8.89 9.08
C LYS A 64 11.00 -10.01 10.10
N ILE A 65 11.58 -9.68 11.25
CA ILE A 65 11.86 -10.65 12.32
C ILE A 65 10.64 -10.69 13.25
N PRO A 66 10.07 -11.87 13.55
CA PRO A 66 8.98 -12.02 14.49
C PRO A 66 9.31 -11.41 15.85
N LYS A 67 8.33 -10.75 16.47
CA LYS A 67 8.52 -10.08 17.78
C LYS A 67 8.99 -11.05 18.85
N GLU A 68 8.51 -12.28 18.82
CA GLU A 68 8.87 -13.36 19.74
C GLU A 68 10.37 -13.67 19.70
N ARG A 69 10.99 -13.60 18.51
CA ARG A 69 12.44 -13.78 18.35
C ARG A 69 13.23 -12.56 18.80
N LEU A 70 12.67 -11.36 18.57
CA LEU A 70 13.33 -10.11 18.96
C LEU A 70 13.40 -9.97 20.49
N VAL A 71 12.40 -10.45 21.23
CA VAL A 71 12.37 -10.43 22.70
C VAL A 71 13.48 -11.30 23.31
N LEU A 72 13.91 -12.34 22.59
CA LEU A 72 14.99 -13.24 23.04
C LEU A 72 16.39 -12.60 22.90
N TRP A 73 16.52 -11.46 22.27
CA TRP A 73 17.81 -10.81 22.10
C TRP A 73 18.21 -10.08 23.38
N PRO A 74 19.42 -10.34 23.91
CA PRO A 74 19.90 -9.72 25.15
C PRO A 74 20.35 -8.27 24.90
N LEU A 75 19.40 -7.42 24.55
CA LEU A 75 19.61 -6.01 24.28
C LEU A 75 18.97 -5.15 25.38
N ASP A 76 19.70 -4.16 25.85
CA ASP A 76 19.18 -3.14 26.75
C ASP A 76 18.19 -2.21 26.02
N LYS A 77 17.29 -1.54 26.77
CA LYS A 77 16.33 -0.58 26.19
C LYS A 77 17.02 0.49 25.33
N ARG A 78 18.20 0.94 25.73
CA ARG A 78 18.99 1.94 25.00
C ARG A 78 19.56 1.36 23.69
N GLU A 79 20.10 0.16 23.74
CA GLU A 79 20.60 -0.55 22.56
C GLU A 79 19.49 -0.86 21.59
N TRP A 80 18.30 -1.20 22.09
CA TRP A 80 17.11 -1.42 21.29
C TRP A 80 16.66 -0.18 20.50
N TRP A 81 16.63 0.99 21.17
CA TRP A 81 16.32 2.25 20.50
C TRP A 81 17.33 2.63 19.43
N ILE A 82 18.63 2.48 19.72
CA ILE A 82 19.70 2.73 18.74
C ILE A 82 19.53 1.81 17.52
N LEU A 83 19.32 0.52 17.77
CA LEU A 83 19.12 -0.45 16.70
C LEU A 83 17.93 -0.09 15.81
N ARG A 84 16.85 0.36 16.41
CA ARG A 84 15.62 0.73 15.73
C ARG A 84 15.75 1.98 14.86
N ILE A 85 16.51 2.97 15.32
CA ILE A 85 16.79 4.18 14.55
C ILE A 85 17.71 3.88 13.36
N LEU A 86 18.67 2.98 13.54
CA LEU A 86 19.67 2.67 12.53
C LEU A 86 19.23 1.63 11.51
N SER A 87 18.32 0.71 11.88
CA SER A 87 17.96 -0.42 11.00
C SER A 87 17.29 0.00 9.68
N PRO A 88 16.43 1.02 9.58
CA PRO A 88 15.87 1.46 8.29
C PRO A 88 16.95 1.90 7.30
N TRP A 89 18.04 2.51 7.79
CA TRP A 89 19.15 2.97 6.96
C TRP A 89 20.01 1.85 6.37
N LEU A 90 19.81 0.61 6.82
CA LEU A 90 20.41 -0.56 6.17
C LEU A 90 19.73 -0.91 4.84
N ASN A 91 18.57 -0.35 4.57
CA ASN A 91 17.87 -0.58 3.31
C ASN A 91 18.34 0.44 2.26
N PRO A 92 18.90 0.00 1.11
CA PRO A 92 19.36 0.91 0.06
C PRO A 92 18.25 1.81 -0.50
N ILE A 93 17.01 1.40 -0.42
CA ILE A 93 15.86 2.21 -0.82
C ILE A 93 15.76 3.49 0.00
N MET A 94 16.14 3.47 1.29
CA MET A 94 16.19 4.67 2.13
C MET A 94 17.14 5.72 1.57
N TRP A 95 18.31 5.29 1.11
CA TRP A 95 19.30 6.19 0.53
C TRP A 95 18.83 6.75 -0.81
N ALA A 96 18.20 5.93 -1.65
CA ALA A 96 17.61 6.37 -2.91
C ALA A 96 16.51 7.42 -2.66
N LEU A 97 15.64 7.20 -1.68
CA LEU A 97 14.59 8.14 -1.29
C LEU A 97 15.16 9.43 -0.69
N ALA A 98 16.18 9.33 0.17
CA ALA A 98 16.87 10.50 0.70
C ALA A 98 17.52 11.33 -0.42
N ALA A 99 18.21 10.69 -1.35
CA ALA A 99 18.80 11.36 -2.50
C ALA A 99 17.75 12.02 -3.41
N LEU A 100 16.64 11.33 -3.67
CA LEU A 100 15.52 11.88 -4.45
C LEU A 100 14.89 13.09 -3.75
N THR A 101 14.71 13.01 -2.43
CA THR A 101 14.17 14.12 -1.63
C THR A 101 15.09 15.33 -1.69
N VAL A 102 16.39 15.13 -1.48
CA VAL A 102 17.41 16.21 -1.58
C VAL A 102 17.40 16.82 -2.99
N TRP A 103 17.34 16.00 -4.03
CA TRP A 103 17.29 16.47 -5.42
C TRP A 103 16.02 17.26 -5.72
N ALA A 104 14.86 16.78 -5.28
CA ALA A 104 13.57 17.45 -5.50
C ALA A 104 13.47 18.81 -4.78
N VAL A 105 14.14 18.92 -3.62
CA VAL A 105 14.07 20.07 -2.73
C VAL A 105 15.23 21.05 -2.93
N ARG A 106 16.26 20.70 -3.70
CA ARG A 106 17.50 21.46 -3.85
C ARG A 106 17.36 22.95 -4.17
N HIS A 107 16.22 23.36 -4.79
CA HIS A 107 15.93 24.74 -5.14
C HIS A 107 15.01 25.47 -4.16
N ALA A 108 14.46 24.77 -3.17
CA ALA A 108 13.50 25.30 -2.21
C ALA A 108 13.80 24.84 -0.77
N VAL A 109 15.09 24.73 -0.41
CA VAL A 109 15.49 24.33 0.94
C VAL A 109 15.16 25.47 1.91
N THR A 110 14.08 25.30 2.66
CA THR A 110 13.73 26.17 3.78
C THR A 110 13.79 25.39 5.09
N TRP A 111 14.04 26.10 6.19
CA TRP A 111 13.99 25.49 7.52
C TRP A 111 12.64 24.85 7.83
N GLN A 112 11.55 25.41 7.30
CA GLN A 112 10.20 24.88 7.41
C GLN A 112 10.09 23.50 6.73
N LEU A 113 10.70 23.34 5.56
CA LEU A 113 10.70 22.07 4.84
C LEU A 113 11.51 21.00 5.58
N LEU A 114 12.69 21.34 6.08
CA LEU A 114 13.50 20.42 6.90
C LEU A 114 12.74 19.98 8.15
N GLY A 115 12.07 20.93 8.82
CA GLY A 115 11.21 20.65 9.97
C GLY A 115 10.04 19.73 9.62
N THR A 116 9.39 19.94 8.48
CA THR A 116 8.29 19.10 7.99
C THR A 116 8.77 17.68 7.70
N VAL A 117 9.90 17.53 7.01
CA VAL A 117 10.50 16.22 6.71
C VAL A 117 10.87 15.47 7.99
N ALA A 118 11.52 16.15 8.95
CA ALA A 118 11.87 15.58 10.24
C ALA A 118 10.60 15.18 11.05
N GLY A 119 9.58 16.05 11.06
CA GLY A 119 8.30 15.79 11.71
C GLY A 119 7.55 14.60 11.11
N LEU A 120 7.52 14.48 9.79
CA LEU A 120 6.92 13.33 9.10
C LEU A 120 7.68 12.03 9.37
N PHE A 121 9.01 12.10 9.43
CA PHE A 121 9.84 10.95 9.79
C PHE A 121 9.56 10.50 11.23
N ALA A 122 9.49 11.44 12.18
CA ALA A 122 9.13 11.17 13.57
C ALA A 122 7.71 10.61 13.69
N LEU A 123 6.75 11.20 12.97
CA LEU A 123 5.36 10.72 12.92
C LEU A 123 5.28 9.28 12.38
N GLY A 124 5.99 8.97 11.31
CA GLY A 124 6.08 7.61 10.78
C GLY A 124 6.64 6.62 11.80
N PHE A 125 7.63 7.04 12.60
CA PHE A 125 8.19 6.25 13.69
C PHE A 125 7.16 5.97 14.78
N VAL A 126 6.44 7.00 15.24
CA VAL A 126 5.38 6.89 16.25
C VAL A 126 4.23 6.02 15.75
N LEU A 127 3.74 6.27 14.54
CA LEU A 127 2.66 5.48 13.93
C LEU A 127 3.06 4.01 13.79
N SER A 128 4.33 3.75 13.55
CA SER A 128 4.84 2.39 13.45
C SER A 128 4.81 1.61 14.77
N ASP A 129 4.88 2.31 15.89
CA ASP A 129 4.85 1.72 17.23
C ASP A 129 3.46 1.59 17.81
N VAL A 130 2.71 2.68 17.71
CA VAL A 130 1.33 2.74 18.21
C VAL A 130 0.41 1.85 17.39
N GLY A 131 0.81 1.55 16.14
CA GLY A 131 -0.01 0.88 15.15
C GLY A 131 -0.57 -0.50 15.53
N GLY A 132 0.09 -1.23 16.43
CA GLY A 132 -0.35 -2.59 16.76
C GLY A 132 -1.57 -2.68 17.69
N GLY A 133 -1.73 -1.77 18.62
CA GLY A 133 -2.75 -1.88 19.68
C GLY A 133 -3.93 -0.91 19.52
N ALA A 134 -3.68 0.36 19.25
CA ALA A 134 -4.74 1.37 19.17
C ALA A 134 -5.67 1.15 17.96
N TRP A 135 -5.13 0.62 16.87
CA TRP A 135 -5.87 0.40 15.63
C TRP A 135 -6.70 -0.88 15.62
N ASP A 136 -6.33 -1.89 16.40
CA ASP A 136 -7.19 -3.06 16.65
C ASP A 136 -8.49 -2.62 17.34
N GLY A 137 -8.46 -1.54 18.14
CA GLY A 137 -9.62 -0.86 18.66
C GLY A 137 -10.53 -0.30 17.57
N LEU A 138 -9.98 0.49 16.64
CA LEU A 138 -10.72 1.07 15.51
C LEU A 138 -11.31 -0.01 14.59
N ALA A 139 -10.59 -1.09 14.34
CA ALA A 139 -11.07 -2.19 13.54
C ALA A 139 -12.32 -2.90 14.13
N ARG A 140 -12.58 -2.77 15.44
CA ARG A 140 -13.81 -3.29 16.07
C ARG A 140 -15.07 -2.56 15.62
N TRP A 141 -14.94 -1.27 15.28
CA TRP A 141 -16.06 -0.41 14.86
C TRP A 141 -16.47 -0.59 13.40
N VAL A 142 -15.73 -1.38 12.62
CA VAL A 142 -16.04 -1.63 11.21
C VAL A 142 -17.41 -2.27 11.09
N PRO A 143 -18.35 -1.65 10.35
CA PRO A 143 -19.69 -2.19 10.13
C PRO A 143 -19.65 -3.43 9.24
N GLY A 144 -20.75 -4.21 9.24
CA GLY A 144 -20.90 -5.37 8.38
C GLY A 144 -20.90 -6.70 9.14
N ARG A 145 -21.11 -7.79 8.40
CA ARG A 145 -21.20 -9.18 8.92
C ARG A 145 -20.36 -10.12 8.05
N GLY A 146 -20.01 -11.27 8.61
CA GLY A 146 -19.35 -12.36 7.87
C GLY A 146 -17.96 -12.02 7.31
N LEU A 147 -17.66 -12.58 6.13
CA LEU A 147 -16.35 -12.48 5.47
C LEU A 147 -16.01 -11.04 5.05
N VAL A 148 -16.98 -10.25 4.61
CA VAL A 148 -16.75 -8.86 4.21
C VAL A 148 -16.22 -8.03 5.38
N LYS A 149 -16.85 -8.15 6.56
CA LYS A 149 -16.38 -7.46 7.78
C LYS A 149 -14.97 -7.88 8.17
N LYS A 150 -14.68 -9.18 8.09
CA LYS A 150 -13.33 -9.70 8.35
C LYS A 150 -12.31 -9.06 7.39
N ASN A 151 -12.61 -9.03 6.09
CA ASN A 151 -11.72 -8.52 5.07
C ASN A 151 -11.53 -7.00 5.18
N LEU A 152 -12.59 -6.23 5.50
CA LEU A 152 -12.47 -4.80 5.80
C LEU A 152 -11.52 -4.54 6.98
N ARG A 153 -11.64 -5.32 8.06
CA ARG A 153 -10.73 -5.22 9.21
C ARG A 153 -9.27 -5.52 8.83
N GLN A 154 -9.08 -6.53 8.00
CA GLN A 154 -7.74 -6.87 7.49
C GLN A 154 -7.18 -5.73 6.66
N MET A 155 -7.96 -5.16 5.75
CA MET A 155 -7.51 -4.06 4.88
C MET A 155 -7.15 -2.81 5.68
N ILE A 156 -7.97 -2.41 6.65
CA ILE A 156 -7.70 -1.26 7.54
C ILE A 156 -6.43 -1.49 8.37
N SER A 157 -6.04 -2.73 8.62
CA SER A 157 -4.79 -3.04 9.32
C SER A 157 -3.54 -2.99 8.44
N THR A 158 -3.63 -2.57 7.18
CA THR A 158 -2.50 -2.41 6.26
C THR A 158 -2.07 -0.95 6.13
N LEU A 159 -0.78 -0.71 5.87
CA LEU A 159 -0.28 0.64 5.59
C LEU A 159 -0.78 1.18 4.25
N ASP A 160 -1.11 0.30 3.29
CA ASP A 160 -1.71 0.68 2.00
C ASP A 160 -3.00 1.49 2.22
N PHE A 161 -3.87 1.02 3.11
CA PHE A 161 -5.10 1.74 3.48
C PHE A 161 -4.80 3.11 4.07
N TRP A 162 -3.88 3.21 5.04
CA TRP A 162 -3.57 4.47 5.72
C TRP A 162 -2.92 5.47 4.79
N CYS A 163 -2.06 5.01 3.89
CA CYS A 163 -1.47 5.81 2.84
C CYS A 163 -2.56 6.39 1.91
N ALA A 164 -3.46 5.53 1.45
CA ALA A 164 -4.59 5.94 0.61
C ALA A 164 -5.54 6.91 1.34
N LEU A 165 -5.79 6.69 2.64
CA LEU A 165 -6.62 7.57 3.47
C LEU A 165 -6.00 8.97 3.61
N VAL A 166 -4.71 9.05 3.91
CA VAL A 166 -4.00 10.34 4.00
C VAL A 166 -4.04 11.09 2.67
N LEU A 167 -3.81 10.38 1.55
CA LEU A 167 -3.95 10.95 0.21
C LEU A 167 -5.37 11.47 -0.06
N SER A 168 -6.37 10.68 0.29
CA SER A 168 -7.78 11.03 0.11
C SER A 168 -8.15 12.28 0.91
N ILE A 169 -7.80 12.32 2.20
CA ILE A 169 -8.06 13.47 3.08
C ILE A 169 -7.34 14.70 2.57
N ALA A 170 -6.05 14.62 2.27
CA ALA A 170 -5.27 15.75 1.78
C ALA A 170 -5.84 16.31 0.46
N THR A 171 -6.25 15.44 -0.45
CA THR A 171 -6.88 15.85 -1.72
C THR A 171 -8.24 16.48 -1.48
N THR A 172 -9.03 15.96 -0.55
CA THR A 172 -10.34 16.54 -0.21
C THR A 172 -10.18 17.93 0.39
N ILE A 173 -9.22 18.10 1.30
CA ILE A 173 -8.88 19.41 1.88
C ILE A 173 -8.43 20.38 0.76
N TYR A 174 -7.56 19.94 -0.14
CA TYR A 174 -7.09 20.74 -1.26
C TYR A 174 -8.26 21.17 -2.15
N ARG A 175 -9.20 20.26 -2.47
CA ARG A 175 -10.40 20.57 -3.27
C ARG A 175 -11.30 21.62 -2.62
N ILE A 176 -11.41 21.59 -1.28
CA ILE A 176 -12.23 22.57 -0.54
C ILE A 176 -11.50 23.92 -0.45
N ALA A 177 -10.19 23.92 -0.28
CA ALA A 177 -9.38 25.12 -0.10
C ALA A 177 -9.12 25.88 -1.43
N ASP A 178 -8.97 25.14 -2.53
CA ASP A 178 -8.67 25.70 -3.85
C ASP A 178 -9.71 25.26 -4.89
N GLN A 179 -10.76 26.05 -5.03
CA GLN A 179 -11.83 25.81 -6.01
C GLN A 179 -11.40 26.07 -7.46
N SER A 180 -10.26 26.71 -7.68
CA SER A 180 -9.70 26.99 -9.00
C SER A 180 -8.90 25.83 -9.59
N ALA A 181 -8.69 24.77 -8.81
CA ALA A 181 -7.91 23.61 -9.24
C ALA A 181 -8.57 22.89 -10.44
N PRO A 182 -7.79 22.56 -11.48
CA PRO A 182 -8.31 21.93 -12.68
C PRO A 182 -8.89 20.53 -12.38
N PRO A 183 -10.01 20.14 -13.02
CA PRO A 183 -10.65 18.83 -12.80
C PRO A 183 -9.71 17.64 -13.04
N GLU A 184 -8.74 17.79 -13.94
CA GLU A 184 -7.74 16.77 -14.24
C GLU A 184 -6.85 16.45 -13.03
N ALA A 185 -6.62 17.42 -12.14
CA ALA A 185 -5.85 17.20 -10.92
C ALA A 185 -6.54 16.17 -10.01
N PHE A 186 -7.88 16.26 -9.90
CA PHE A 186 -8.64 15.32 -9.06
C PHE A 186 -8.71 13.91 -9.66
N LEU A 187 -8.70 13.78 -10.99
CA LEU A 187 -8.56 12.48 -11.64
C LEU A 187 -7.23 11.82 -11.26
N LEU A 188 -6.14 12.59 -11.35
CA LEU A 188 -4.82 12.13 -11.00
C LEU A 188 -4.73 11.73 -9.52
N MET A 189 -5.34 12.53 -8.64
CA MET A 189 -5.39 12.24 -7.20
C MET A 189 -6.15 10.95 -6.90
N SER A 190 -7.28 10.70 -7.59
CA SER A 190 -8.00 9.43 -7.45
C SER A 190 -7.15 8.24 -7.91
N LEU A 191 -6.39 8.39 -9.00
CA LEU A 191 -5.46 7.37 -9.46
C LEU A 191 -4.35 7.08 -8.45
N LEU A 192 -3.85 8.09 -7.74
CA LEU A 192 -2.84 7.88 -6.70
C LEU A 192 -3.40 7.18 -5.45
N VAL A 193 -4.63 7.53 -5.04
CA VAL A 193 -5.33 6.78 -3.99
C VAL A 193 -5.46 5.32 -4.39
N MET A 194 -5.88 5.04 -5.63
CA MET A 194 -6.01 3.68 -6.14
C MET A 194 -4.67 2.97 -6.27
N LEU A 195 -3.62 3.69 -6.65
CA LEU A 195 -2.27 3.17 -6.70
C LEU A 195 -1.77 2.72 -5.32
N ALA A 196 -2.03 3.53 -4.29
CA ALA A 196 -1.70 3.16 -2.92
C ALA A 196 -2.38 1.85 -2.48
N LEU A 197 -3.63 1.63 -2.90
CA LEU A 197 -4.38 0.41 -2.60
C LEU A 197 -4.01 -0.78 -3.52
N SER A 198 -3.42 -0.52 -4.66
CA SER A 198 -3.23 -1.51 -5.73
C SER A 198 -2.39 -2.72 -5.30
N SER A 199 -1.42 -2.51 -4.43
CA SER A 199 -0.57 -3.57 -3.87
C SER A 199 -1.36 -4.58 -3.04
N TYR A 200 -2.33 -4.09 -2.27
CA TYR A 200 -3.22 -4.95 -1.48
C TYR A 200 -4.07 -5.86 -2.37
N ALA A 201 -4.60 -5.33 -3.47
CA ALA A 201 -5.38 -6.12 -4.43
C ALA A 201 -4.61 -7.31 -5.04
N GLN A 202 -3.28 -7.21 -5.10
CA GLN A 202 -2.40 -8.29 -5.56
C GLN A 202 -2.08 -9.33 -4.49
N CYS A 203 -2.51 -9.12 -3.25
CA CYS A 203 -2.19 -9.95 -2.08
C CYS A 203 -3.41 -10.20 -1.19
N LEU A 204 -4.59 -10.36 -1.77
CA LEU A 204 -5.88 -10.45 -1.04
C LEU A 204 -5.92 -11.54 0.04
N PHE A 205 -5.18 -12.63 -0.13
CA PHE A 205 -5.12 -13.73 0.84
C PHE A 205 -3.92 -13.66 1.80
N GLY A 206 -3.05 -12.68 1.63
CA GLY A 206 -1.79 -12.60 2.38
C GLY A 206 -1.93 -12.43 3.89
N LEU A 207 -3.02 -11.82 4.37
CA LEU A 207 -3.30 -11.63 5.79
C LEU A 207 -4.08 -12.78 6.45
N ASP A 208 -4.49 -13.79 5.68
CA ASP A 208 -5.22 -14.92 6.23
C ASP A 208 -4.33 -15.94 6.97
N GLY A 209 -3.00 -15.77 6.88
CA GLY A 209 -2.00 -16.60 7.54
C GLY A 209 -1.76 -17.95 6.85
N GLU A 210 -0.83 -18.71 7.40
CA GLU A 210 -0.57 -20.07 6.95
C GLU A 210 -1.82 -20.94 7.17
N GLY A 211 -2.23 -21.69 6.15
CA GLY A 211 -3.48 -22.47 6.18
C GLY A 211 -4.78 -21.65 5.98
N GLY A 212 -4.70 -20.36 5.65
CA GLY A 212 -5.88 -19.54 5.39
C GLY A 212 -6.76 -20.09 4.27
N LEU A 213 -6.17 -20.54 3.17
CA LEU A 213 -6.90 -21.21 2.07
C LEU A 213 -7.52 -22.54 2.48
N THR A 214 -6.81 -23.33 3.27
CA THR A 214 -7.33 -24.62 3.78
C THR A 214 -8.59 -24.38 4.63
N ARG A 215 -8.60 -23.32 5.45
CA ARG A 215 -9.79 -22.93 6.24
C ARG A 215 -10.94 -22.51 5.35
N TYR A 216 -10.69 -21.83 4.26
CA TYR A 216 -11.74 -21.48 3.29
C TYR A 216 -12.29 -22.72 2.58
N GLY A 217 -11.47 -23.74 2.30
CA GLY A 217 -11.91 -25.01 1.75
C GLY A 217 -12.85 -25.82 2.68
N LEU A 218 -12.83 -25.52 4.00
CA LEU A 218 -13.76 -26.09 4.98
C LEU A 218 -15.12 -25.39 5.02
N LEU A 219 -15.25 -24.20 4.40
CA LEU A 219 -16.51 -23.49 4.34
C LEU A 219 -17.37 -24.00 3.19
N PRO A 220 -18.70 -24.07 3.35
CA PRO A 220 -19.62 -24.46 2.26
C PRO A 220 -19.79 -23.30 1.27
N LEU A 221 -18.68 -22.72 0.79
CA LEU A 221 -18.66 -21.59 -0.13
C LEU A 221 -17.84 -21.92 -1.36
N ARG A 222 -18.31 -21.45 -2.51
CA ARG A 222 -17.57 -21.56 -3.78
C ARG A 222 -16.40 -20.56 -3.78
N GLY A 223 -15.32 -20.89 -4.48
CA GLY A 223 -14.12 -20.05 -4.54
C GLY A 223 -14.40 -18.61 -5.00
N TRP A 224 -15.31 -18.42 -5.97
CA TRP A 224 -15.70 -17.09 -6.42
C TRP A 224 -16.45 -16.29 -5.36
N GLN A 225 -17.20 -16.91 -4.44
CA GLN A 225 -17.89 -16.20 -3.34
C GLN A 225 -16.89 -15.70 -2.31
N ILE A 226 -15.83 -16.45 -2.04
CA ILE A 226 -14.76 -16.06 -1.14
C ILE A 226 -14.00 -14.86 -1.73
N LEU A 227 -13.66 -14.94 -3.02
CA LEU A 227 -12.96 -13.88 -3.74
C LEU A 227 -13.83 -12.62 -3.80
N LEU A 228 -15.11 -12.75 -4.17
CA LEU A 228 -16.07 -11.66 -4.20
C LEU A 228 -16.21 -10.95 -2.84
N ALA A 229 -16.19 -11.70 -1.72
CA ALA A 229 -16.26 -11.09 -0.39
C ALA A 229 -15.02 -10.21 -0.08
N LYS A 230 -13.86 -10.54 -0.63
CA LYS A 230 -12.65 -9.72 -0.54
C LYS A 230 -12.73 -8.49 -1.45
N ASP A 231 -13.23 -8.68 -2.66
CA ASP A 231 -13.41 -7.62 -3.64
C ASP A 231 -14.43 -6.58 -3.16
N ILE A 232 -15.54 -7.01 -2.58
CA ILE A 232 -16.53 -6.10 -1.98
C ILE A 232 -15.89 -5.25 -0.88
N ALA A 233 -15.07 -5.85 -0.01
CA ALA A 233 -14.37 -5.10 1.01
C ALA A 233 -13.41 -4.06 0.40
N PHE A 234 -12.68 -4.43 -0.65
CA PHE A 234 -11.81 -3.51 -1.39
C PHE A 234 -12.60 -2.39 -2.07
N LEU A 235 -13.69 -2.71 -2.77
CA LEU A 235 -14.52 -1.73 -3.47
C LEU A 235 -15.16 -0.74 -2.52
N ILE A 236 -15.65 -1.18 -1.33
CA ILE A 236 -16.17 -0.28 -0.29
C ILE A 236 -15.11 0.76 0.10
N VAL A 237 -13.89 0.33 0.36
CA VAL A 237 -12.80 1.23 0.73
C VAL A 237 -12.40 2.13 -0.43
N ALA A 238 -12.25 1.59 -1.63
CA ALA A 238 -11.87 2.34 -2.82
C ALA A 238 -12.88 3.44 -3.14
N VAL A 239 -14.17 3.12 -3.14
CA VAL A 239 -15.25 4.09 -3.38
C VAL A 239 -15.29 5.13 -2.27
N ALA A 240 -15.23 4.71 -1.00
CA ALA A 240 -15.25 5.65 0.13
C ALA A 240 -14.10 6.66 0.07
N LEU A 241 -12.90 6.23 -0.26
CA LEU A 241 -11.71 7.09 -0.34
C LEU A 241 -11.70 7.99 -1.59
N THR A 242 -12.38 7.61 -2.67
CA THR A 242 -12.44 8.42 -3.90
C THR A 242 -13.74 9.22 -4.02
N LEU A 243 -14.69 9.06 -3.08
CA LEU A 243 -16.02 9.65 -3.15
C LEU A 243 -15.99 11.18 -3.29
N ALA A 244 -15.16 11.85 -2.49
CA ALA A 244 -15.02 13.30 -2.52
C ALA A 244 -14.11 13.81 -3.64
N ILE A 245 -13.38 12.93 -4.33
CA ILE A 245 -12.38 13.27 -5.35
C ILE A 245 -12.97 13.07 -6.73
N ASN A 246 -13.06 11.82 -7.18
CA ASN A 246 -13.69 11.40 -8.42
C ASN A 246 -14.17 9.95 -8.30
N PRO A 247 -15.41 9.69 -7.84
CA PRO A 247 -15.88 8.34 -7.52
C PRO A 247 -15.98 7.42 -8.74
N LEU A 248 -16.35 7.94 -9.90
CA LEU A 248 -16.50 7.11 -11.11
C LEU A 248 -15.15 6.67 -11.66
N ALA A 249 -14.17 7.56 -11.69
CA ALA A 249 -12.81 7.22 -12.07
C ALA A 249 -12.17 6.27 -11.05
N GLY A 250 -12.42 6.50 -9.75
CA GLY A 250 -11.98 5.61 -8.67
C GLY A 250 -12.57 4.21 -8.80
N LEU A 251 -13.86 4.09 -9.10
CA LEU A 251 -14.53 2.81 -9.31
C LEU A 251 -13.97 2.08 -10.54
N ALA A 252 -13.81 2.76 -11.67
CA ALA A 252 -13.23 2.17 -12.88
C ALA A 252 -11.81 1.64 -12.62
N ALA A 253 -10.98 2.45 -11.95
CA ALA A 253 -9.64 2.04 -11.56
C ALA A 253 -9.67 0.84 -10.61
N ALA A 254 -10.56 0.83 -9.61
CA ALA A 254 -10.71 -0.26 -8.64
C ALA A 254 -11.07 -1.59 -9.31
N LEU A 255 -11.99 -1.59 -10.26
CA LEU A 255 -12.39 -2.79 -11.00
C LEU A 255 -11.22 -3.39 -11.78
N ILE A 256 -10.43 -2.56 -12.46
CA ILE A 256 -9.24 -3.04 -13.19
C ILE A 256 -8.14 -3.50 -12.23
N VAL A 257 -7.93 -2.78 -11.14
CA VAL A 257 -6.96 -3.15 -10.10
C VAL A 257 -7.27 -4.54 -9.53
N LEU A 258 -8.54 -4.84 -9.24
CA LEU A 258 -8.98 -6.15 -8.79
C LEU A 258 -8.82 -7.21 -9.87
N ALA A 259 -9.27 -6.92 -11.10
CA ALA A 259 -9.20 -7.85 -12.22
C ALA A 259 -7.77 -8.34 -12.48
N VAL A 260 -6.78 -7.44 -12.46
CA VAL A 260 -5.36 -7.79 -12.61
C VAL A 260 -4.80 -8.42 -11.34
N GLY A 261 -5.27 -7.97 -10.17
CA GLY A 261 -4.83 -8.44 -8.86
C GLY A 261 -5.24 -9.88 -8.52
N HIS A 262 -6.30 -10.43 -9.13
CA HIS A 262 -6.76 -11.79 -8.89
C HIS A 262 -5.69 -12.84 -9.22
N GLU A 263 -4.99 -12.66 -10.35
CA GLU A 263 -3.97 -13.60 -10.79
C GLU A 263 -2.87 -13.82 -9.73
N PRO A 264 -2.12 -12.79 -9.29
CA PRO A 264 -1.09 -12.96 -8.28
C PRO A 264 -1.65 -13.37 -6.92
N SER A 265 -2.88 -12.94 -6.57
CA SER A 265 -3.51 -13.29 -5.30
C SER A 265 -3.84 -14.77 -5.18
N VAL A 266 -4.27 -15.40 -6.27
CA VAL A 266 -4.68 -16.82 -6.28
C VAL A 266 -3.51 -17.76 -6.60
N LYS A 267 -2.61 -17.37 -7.53
CA LYS A 267 -1.47 -18.20 -7.93
C LYS A 267 -0.33 -18.18 -6.93
N HIS A 268 -0.02 -17.00 -6.37
CA HIS A 268 1.18 -16.75 -5.55
C HIS A 268 0.80 -16.09 -4.24
N ILE A 269 0.29 -16.89 -3.29
CA ILE A 269 -0.07 -16.37 -1.98
C ILE A 269 1.19 -15.93 -1.25
N ARG A 270 1.30 -14.63 -1.07
CA ARG A 270 2.41 -14.02 -0.33
C ARG A 270 1.93 -13.63 1.06
N PRO A 271 2.56 -14.17 2.12
CA PRO A 271 2.20 -13.80 3.47
C PRO A 271 2.43 -12.29 3.68
N GLN A 272 1.43 -11.64 4.22
CA GLN A 272 1.49 -10.24 4.58
C GLN A 272 1.56 -10.07 6.09
N VAL A 273 2.19 -9.01 6.52
CA VAL A 273 2.25 -8.62 7.92
C VAL A 273 1.41 -7.35 8.09
N ARG A 274 0.56 -7.34 9.11
CA ARG A 274 -0.19 -6.14 9.49
C ARG A 274 0.75 -4.95 9.69
N TRP A 275 0.28 -3.75 9.38
CA TRP A 275 1.05 -2.50 9.50
C TRP A 275 2.31 -2.47 8.63
N ARG A 276 2.25 -3.12 7.48
CA ARG A 276 3.24 -3.02 6.41
C ARG A 276 2.54 -2.78 5.08
N PHE A 277 3.28 -2.21 4.16
CA PHE A 277 2.85 -2.19 2.77
C PHE A 277 2.82 -3.60 2.20
N SER A 278 1.79 -3.86 1.43
CA SER A 278 1.67 -5.13 0.71
C SER A 278 2.83 -5.31 -0.27
N SER A 279 3.38 -6.51 -0.33
CA SER A 279 4.59 -6.77 -1.13
C SER A 279 4.37 -6.73 -2.65
N GLY A 280 3.11 -6.58 -3.09
CA GLY A 280 2.76 -6.49 -4.51
C GLY A 280 3.15 -7.71 -5.35
N ALA A 281 2.74 -7.70 -6.62
CA ALA A 281 3.13 -8.69 -7.61
C ALA A 281 4.47 -8.33 -8.27
N PRO A 282 5.02 -9.24 -9.11
CA PRO A 282 6.14 -8.94 -9.98
C PRO A 282 5.90 -7.68 -10.82
N LEU A 283 6.97 -7.01 -11.21
CA LEU A 283 6.97 -5.73 -11.93
C LEU A 283 5.98 -5.73 -13.12
N GLY A 284 5.91 -6.82 -13.88
CA GLY A 284 5.02 -6.93 -15.04
C GLY A 284 3.55 -6.75 -14.70
N ASN A 285 3.05 -7.41 -13.65
CA ASN A 285 1.66 -7.26 -13.22
C ASN A 285 1.39 -5.85 -12.66
N GLY A 286 2.36 -5.25 -11.98
CA GLY A 286 2.25 -3.88 -11.51
C GLY A 286 2.12 -2.87 -12.66
N VAL A 287 2.92 -3.03 -13.70
CA VAL A 287 2.86 -2.19 -14.91
C VAL A 287 1.51 -2.32 -15.60
N VAL A 288 1.04 -3.56 -15.87
CA VAL A 288 -0.27 -3.81 -16.49
C VAL A 288 -1.40 -3.20 -15.66
N GLN A 289 -1.33 -3.33 -14.34
CA GLN A 289 -2.33 -2.79 -13.42
C GLN A 289 -2.42 -1.26 -13.50
N VAL A 290 -1.26 -0.59 -13.53
CA VAL A 290 -1.22 0.86 -13.57
C VAL A 290 -1.67 1.41 -14.90
N PHE A 291 -1.18 0.86 -16.01
CA PHE A 291 -1.66 1.28 -17.33
C PHE A 291 -3.15 1.01 -17.48
N GLY A 292 -3.62 -0.18 -17.11
CA GLY A 292 -5.03 -0.53 -17.19
C GLY A 292 -5.93 0.39 -16.36
N MET A 293 -5.59 0.65 -15.09
CA MET A 293 -6.38 1.54 -14.23
C MET A 293 -6.36 2.99 -14.74
N SER A 294 -5.22 3.44 -15.28
CA SER A 294 -5.10 4.81 -15.83
C SER A 294 -5.95 4.98 -17.09
N ILE A 295 -5.94 4.02 -18.01
CA ILE A 295 -6.78 4.05 -19.22
C ILE A 295 -8.25 4.02 -18.82
N ALA A 296 -8.66 3.12 -17.92
CA ALA A 296 -10.05 3.00 -17.49
C ALA A 296 -10.55 4.28 -16.80
N ALA A 297 -9.80 4.81 -15.85
CA ALA A 297 -10.18 6.02 -15.13
C ALA A 297 -10.24 7.25 -16.04
N ASN A 298 -9.26 7.45 -16.92
CA ASN A 298 -9.27 8.53 -17.90
C ASN A 298 -10.44 8.39 -18.89
N GLY A 299 -10.70 7.19 -19.39
CA GLY A 299 -11.81 6.94 -20.29
C GLY A 299 -13.15 7.30 -19.66
N VAL A 300 -13.41 6.83 -18.44
CA VAL A 300 -14.65 7.11 -17.72
C VAL A 300 -14.79 8.61 -17.38
N ALA A 301 -13.70 9.25 -16.94
CA ALA A 301 -13.74 10.65 -16.53
C ALA A 301 -13.87 11.65 -17.70
N ARG A 302 -13.27 11.34 -18.85
CA ARG A 302 -13.18 12.29 -19.97
C ARG A 302 -14.12 11.97 -21.14
N SER A 303 -14.46 10.69 -21.35
CA SER A 303 -15.21 10.29 -22.53
C SER A 303 -16.64 9.90 -22.20
N SER A 304 -16.88 8.83 -21.46
CA SER A 304 -18.23 8.36 -21.15
C SER A 304 -18.28 7.43 -19.95
N VAL A 305 -19.29 7.61 -19.12
CA VAL A 305 -19.61 6.69 -17.99
C VAL A 305 -19.91 5.27 -18.51
N LEU A 306 -20.35 5.11 -19.76
CA LEU A 306 -20.60 3.81 -20.37
C LEU A 306 -19.34 2.93 -20.44
N LEU A 307 -18.14 3.51 -20.37
CA LEU A 307 -16.87 2.77 -20.28
C LEU A 307 -16.69 2.03 -18.94
N LEU A 308 -17.57 2.23 -17.97
CA LEU A 308 -17.66 1.32 -16.81
C LEU A 308 -18.12 -0.08 -17.21
N ILE A 309 -18.92 -0.22 -18.26
CA ILE A 309 -19.43 -1.53 -18.70
C ILE A 309 -18.28 -2.51 -19.04
N PRO A 310 -17.33 -2.16 -19.93
CA PRO A 310 -16.18 -3.02 -20.16
C PRO A 310 -15.31 -3.25 -18.92
N CYS A 311 -15.18 -2.27 -18.02
CA CYS A 311 -14.45 -2.49 -16.76
C CYS A 311 -15.12 -3.54 -15.87
N VAL A 312 -16.46 -3.49 -15.76
CA VAL A 312 -17.25 -4.50 -15.04
C VAL A 312 -17.14 -5.86 -15.73
N ALA A 313 -17.18 -5.91 -17.05
CA ALA A 313 -17.06 -7.16 -17.81
C ALA A 313 -15.69 -7.83 -17.58
N VAL A 314 -14.59 -7.08 -17.68
CA VAL A 314 -13.23 -7.58 -17.41
C VAL A 314 -13.10 -8.07 -15.97
N TYR A 315 -13.63 -7.32 -15.01
CA TYR A 315 -13.67 -7.73 -13.60
C TYR A 315 -14.46 -9.02 -13.41
N ALA A 316 -15.66 -9.12 -13.97
CA ALA A 316 -16.53 -10.30 -13.82
C ALA A 316 -15.89 -11.56 -14.43
N ILE A 317 -15.27 -11.44 -15.61
CA ILE A 317 -14.53 -12.52 -16.26
C ILE A 317 -13.37 -12.97 -15.37
N SER A 318 -12.59 -12.03 -14.84
CA SER A 318 -11.47 -12.32 -13.94
C SER A 318 -11.94 -13.01 -12.66
N LEU A 319 -12.99 -12.50 -12.00
CA LEU A 319 -13.59 -13.08 -10.80
C LEU A 319 -14.04 -14.52 -11.05
N TRP A 320 -14.77 -14.75 -12.13
CA TRP A 320 -15.26 -16.09 -12.50
C TRP A 320 -14.10 -17.05 -12.77
N TRP A 321 -13.11 -16.63 -13.57
CA TRP A 321 -11.97 -17.47 -13.96
C TRP A 321 -11.10 -17.87 -12.77
N PHE A 322 -10.73 -16.92 -11.95
CA PHE A 322 -9.87 -17.19 -10.79
C PHE A 322 -10.62 -17.80 -9.62
N GLY A 323 -11.91 -17.49 -9.45
CA GLY A 323 -12.78 -18.14 -8.50
C GLY A 323 -12.91 -19.64 -8.74
N ARG A 324 -13.09 -20.07 -9.99
CA ARG A 324 -13.09 -21.51 -10.37
C ARG A 324 -11.75 -22.20 -10.09
N ARG A 325 -10.64 -21.52 -10.31
CA ARG A 325 -9.31 -22.09 -10.03
C ARG A 325 -9.05 -22.33 -8.54
N MET A 326 -9.73 -21.61 -7.66
CA MET A 326 -9.66 -21.87 -6.23
C MET A 326 -10.40 -23.14 -5.81
N GLU A 327 -11.42 -23.56 -6.56
CA GLU A 327 -12.19 -24.78 -6.29
C GLU A 327 -11.43 -26.06 -6.69
N LEU A 328 -10.46 -25.93 -7.59
CA LEU A 328 -9.66 -27.04 -8.12
C LEU A 328 -8.37 -27.31 -7.33
N LYS A 329 -8.09 -26.52 -6.28
CA LYS A 329 -6.96 -26.71 -5.36
C LYS A 329 -7.45 -27.21 -4.02
#